data_af723358e96f904fac92e4384a490edd
#
_entry.id   af723358e96f904fac92e4384a490edd
#
_cell.length_a   1.000
_cell.length_b   1.000
_cell.length_c   1.000
_cell.angle_alpha   90.00
_cell.angle_beta   90.00
_cell.angle_gamma   90.00
#
_symmetry.space_group_name_H-M   'P 1'
#
loop_
_entity.id
_entity.type
_entity.pdbx_description
1 polymer ?
#
loop_
_entity_poly.entity_id
_entity_poly.type
_entity_poly.pdbx_seq_one_letter_code
_entity_poly.pdbx_strand_id
1 'polypeptide(L)'
;MEFTNQYLSYEEYQDLEGTLEEVPFNELEFECRRIIDSRTQNRLKKADEIPEEVKLLENKMIQTLQGYYVSLNKAQSGVAIENTDGYSVSYISSNQISQLIEGKIDVLQDLVSTYLFGVIVNNEHVLYLGV
;
A
#
# COMPACT_ATOMS: atom_id res chain seq x y z
N MET A 1 -5.09 14.33 15.41
CA MET A 1 -6.04 13.73 14.44
C MET A 1 -6.24 12.25 14.74
N GLU A 2 -7.47 11.83 14.83
CA GLU A 2 -7.78 10.42 15.02
C GLU A 2 -8.08 9.76 13.67
N PHE A 3 -7.53 8.57 13.47
CA PHE A 3 -7.84 7.75 12.32
C PHE A 3 -8.94 6.76 12.71
N THR A 4 -10.08 6.86 12.05
CA THR A 4 -11.24 6.01 12.32
C THR A 4 -11.59 5.17 11.10
N ASN A 5 -12.39 4.13 11.30
CA ASN A 5 -12.86 3.25 10.24
C ASN A 5 -11.73 2.55 9.46
N GLN A 6 -10.62 2.27 10.14
CA GLN A 6 -9.51 1.54 9.54
C GLN A 6 -9.93 0.10 9.21
N TYR A 7 -9.48 -0.40 8.06
CA TYR A 7 -9.69 -1.80 7.69
C TYR A 7 -8.74 -2.73 8.41
N LEU A 8 -7.55 -2.24 8.77
CA LEU A 8 -6.58 -2.94 9.59
C LEU A 8 -6.23 -2.04 10.76
N SER A 9 -6.43 -2.50 11.99
CA SER A 9 -6.05 -1.73 13.16
C SER A 9 -4.54 -1.85 13.40
N TYR A 10 -3.97 -0.91 14.16
CA TYR A 10 -2.55 -0.99 14.51
C TYR A 10 -2.25 -2.25 15.33
N GLU A 11 -3.15 -2.65 16.21
CA GLU A 11 -3.01 -3.89 16.98
C GLU A 11 -2.97 -5.11 16.07
N GLU A 12 -3.89 -5.19 15.09
CA GLU A 12 -3.89 -6.27 14.11
C GLU A 12 -2.62 -6.27 13.26
N TYR A 13 -2.15 -5.08 12.89
CA TYR A 13 -0.90 -4.94 12.15
C TYR A 13 0.29 -5.48 12.94
N GLN A 14 0.36 -5.18 14.24
CA GLN A 14 1.41 -5.70 15.11
C GLN A 14 1.33 -7.23 15.23
N ASP A 15 0.13 -7.77 15.29
CA ASP A 15 -0.08 -9.24 15.32
C ASP A 15 0.42 -9.91 14.04
N LEU A 16 0.41 -9.19 12.93
CA LEU A 16 0.97 -9.65 11.65
C LEU A 16 2.47 -9.34 11.51
N GLU A 17 3.13 -9.03 12.62
CA GLU A 17 4.57 -8.75 12.68
C GLU A 17 5.00 -7.47 11.95
N GLY A 18 4.09 -6.49 11.87
CA GLY A 18 4.42 -5.19 11.31
C GLY A 18 5.44 -4.43 12.16
N THR A 19 6.29 -3.65 11.50
CA THR A 19 7.45 -3.00 12.13
C THR A 19 7.31 -1.49 12.29
N LEU A 20 6.32 -0.87 11.66
CA LEU A 20 6.11 0.57 11.75
C LEU A 20 5.53 0.96 13.10
N GLU A 21 5.85 2.18 13.54
CA GLU A 21 5.19 2.80 14.67
C GLU A 21 3.78 3.25 14.27
N GLU A 22 2.98 3.61 15.27
CA GLU A 22 1.56 3.87 15.06
C GLU A 22 1.27 5.00 14.08
N VAL A 23 1.98 6.12 14.17
CA VAL A 23 1.71 7.28 13.31
C VAL A 23 2.02 6.97 11.84
N PRO A 24 3.22 6.50 11.47
CA PRO A 24 3.47 6.11 10.08
C PRO A 24 2.54 4.99 9.59
N PHE A 25 2.21 4.04 10.44
CA PHE A 25 1.24 3.01 10.08
C PHE A 25 -0.11 3.63 9.72
N ASN A 26 -0.62 4.53 10.54
CA ASN A 26 -1.93 5.16 10.30
C ASN A 26 -1.95 5.90 8.96
N GLU A 27 -0.87 6.58 8.61
CA GLU A 27 -0.77 7.29 7.33
C GLU A 27 -0.80 6.33 6.16
N LEU A 28 -0.04 5.24 6.23
CA LEU A 28 0.01 4.25 5.14
C LEU A 28 -1.30 3.46 5.05
N GLU A 29 -1.91 3.14 6.17
CA GLU A 29 -3.21 2.46 6.17
C GLU A 29 -4.26 3.33 5.48
N PHE A 30 -4.28 4.62 5.79
CA PHE A 30 -5.21 5.54 5.13
C PHE A 30 -5.00 5.56 3.62
N GLU A 31 -3.75 5.64 3.16
CA GLU A 31 -3.44 5.62 1.74
C GLU A 31 -3.90 4.33 1.07
N CYS A 32 -3.63 3.20 1.70
CA CYS A 32 -4.07 1.88 1.21
C CYS A 32 -5.60 1.79 1.15
N ARG A 33 -6.27 2.26 2.19
CA ARG A 33 -7.73 2.24 2.26
C ARG A 33 -8.36 3.08 1.14
N ARG A 34 -7.76 4.21 0.81
CA ARG A 34 -8.23 5.05 -0.31
C ARG A 34 -8.11 4.29 -1.64
N ILE A 35 -7.03 3.57 -1.85
CA ILE A 35 -6.84 2.76 -3.06
C ILE A 35 -7.87 1.63 -3.11
N ILE A 36 -8.07 0.93 -2.00
CA ILE A 36 -9.05 -0.16 -1.91
C ILE A 36 -10.46 0.38 -2.16
N ASP A 37 -10.83 1.49 -1.53
CA ASP A 37 -12.15 2.08 -1.71
C ASP A 37 -12.41 2.49 -3.16
N SER A 38 -11.39 3.00 -3.83
CA SER A 38 -11.47 3.34 -5.25
C SER A 38 -11.76 2.11 -6.11
N ARG A 39 -11.10 0.98 -5.83
CA ARG A 39 -11.26 -0.25 -6.61
C ARG A 39 -12.54 -1.02 -6.25
N THR A 40 -13.08 -0.79 -5.07
CA THR A 40 -14.29 -1.47 -4.60
C THR A 40 -15.53 -0.58 -4.65
N GLN A 41 -15.41 0.63 -5.14
CA GLN A 41 -16.52 1.59 -5.20
C GLN A 41 -17.19 1.76 -3.84
N ASN A 42 -16.37 1.85 -2.80
CA ASN A 42 -16.80 2.02 -1.41
C ASN A 42 -17.69 0.89 -0.87
N ARG A 43 -17.73 -0.26 -1.52
CA ARG A 43 -18.56 -1.38 -1.06
C ARG A 43 -18.17 -1.89 0.31
N LEU A 44 -16.87 -1.84 0.65
CA LEU A 44 -16.38 -2.26 1.96
C LEU A 44 -16.82 -1.34 3.09
N LYS A 45 -17.07 -0.08 2.81
CA LYS A 45 -17.56 0.86 3.83
C LYS A 45 -18.92 0.47 4.41
N LYS A 46 -19.69 -0.31 3.67
CA LYS A 46 -21.02 -0.78 4.06
C LYS A 46 -21.00 -2.15 4.74
N ALA A 47 -19.82 -2.76 4.85
CA ALA A 47 -19.69 -4.07 5.46
C ALA A 47 -19.78 -3.98 6.98
N ASP A 48 -20.51 -4.91 7.61
CA ASP A 48 -20.58 -5.01 9.06
C ASP A 48 -19.24 -5.45 9.64
N GLU A 49 -18.57 -6.35 8.95
CA GLU A 49 -17.22 -6.81 9.32
C GLU A 49 -16.32 -6.74 8.10
N ILE A 50 -15.07 -6.36 8.34
CA ILE A 50 -14.07 -6.33 7.28
C ILE A 50 -13.55 -7.74 7.05
N PRO A 51 -13.64 -8.27 5.81
CA PRO A 51 -13.12 -9.60 5.51
C PRO A 51 -11.63 -9.71 5.82
N GLU A 52 -11.22 -10.91 6.22
CA GLU A 52 -9.81 -11.21 6.51
C GLU A 52 -8.91 -10.91 5.31
N GLU A 53 -9.38 -11.19 4.11
CA GLU A 53 -8.63 -10.93 2.88
C GLU A 53 -8.27 -9.46 2.74
N VAL A 54 -9.14 -8.54 3.17
CA VAL A 54 -8.87 -7.10 3.16
C VAL A 54 -7.77 -6.74 4.15
N LYS A 55 -7.79 -7.35 5.32
CA LYS A 55 -6.76 -7.10 6.34
C LYS A 55 -5.38 -7.57 5.89
N LEU A 56 -5.32 -8.75 5.30
CA LEU A 56 -4.08 -9.29 4.75
C LEU A 56 -3.60 -8.44 3.56
N LEU A 57 -4.52 -8.01 2.72
CA LEU A 57 -4.22 -7.11 1.61
C LEU A 57 -3.59 -5.80 2.11
N GLU A 58 -4.20 -5.17 3.09
CA GLU A 58 -3.67 -3.91 3.63
C GLU A 58 -2.28 -4.09 4.23
N ASN A 59 -2.06 -5.18 4.95
CA ASN A 59 -0.73 -5.48 5.49
C ASN A 59 0.31 -5.57 4.36
N LYS A 60 -0.03 -6.26 3.28
CA LYS A 60 0.87 -6.39 2.14
C LYS A 60 1.08 -5.06 1.42
N MET A 61 0.04 -4.28 1.25
CA MET A 61 0.13 -2.95 0.64
C MET A 61 1.00 -2.02 1.47
N ILE A 62 0.87 -2.03 2.78
CA ILE A 62 1.68 -1.21 3.69
C ILE A 62 3.15 -1.57 3.55
N GLN A 63 3.49 -2.85 3.54
CA GLN A 63 4.86 -3.32 3.33
C GLN A 63 5.42 -2.84 1.99
N THR A 64 4.61 -2.91 0.95
CA THR A 64 4.99 -2.49 -0.40
C THR A 64 5.23 -0.98 -0.44
N LEU A 65 4.32 -0.19 0.14
CA LEU A 65 4.48 1.27 0.23
C LEU A 65 5.73 1.64 1.03
N GLN A 66 5.99 0.97 2.13
CA GLN A 66 7.17 1.21 2.94
C GLN A 66 8.44 1.03 2.11
N GLY A 67 8.50 -0.01 1.29
CA GLY A 67 9.63 -0.26 0.40
C GLY A 67 9.79 0.85 -0.64
N TYR A 68 8.70 1.31 -1.24
CA TYR A 68 8.75 2.41 -2.22
C TYR A 68 9.19 3.72 -1.59
N TYR A 69 8.71 4.04 -0.39
CA TYR A 69 9.12 5.28 0.29
C TYR A 69 10.60 5.26 0.67
N VAL A 70 11.14 4.12 1.08
CA VAL A 70 12.59 3.99 1.31
C VAL A 70 13.36 4.25 0.02
N SER A 71 12.93 3.70 -1.10
CA SER A 71 13.55 3.91 -2.40
C SER A 71 13.47 5.37 -2.86
N LEU A 72 12.31 6.01 -2.65
CA LEU A 72 12.13 7.42 -3.00
C LEU A 72 13.01 8.34 -2.15
N ASN A 73 13.15 8.06 -0.87
CA ASN A 73 14.03 8.85 0.00
C ASN A 73 15.48 8.76 -0.47
N LYS A 74 15.94 7.59 -0.87
CA LYS A 74 17.27 7.43 -1.45
C LYS A 74 17.42 8.20 -2.74
N ALA A 75 16.41 8.16 -3.62
CA ALA A 75 16.41 8.88 -4.88
C ALA A 75 16.45 10.40 -4.64
N GLN A 76 15.65 10.88 -3.69
CA GLN A 76 15.58 12.32 -3.38
C GLN A 76 16.86 12.82 -2.71
N SER A 77 17.59 11.97 -2.01
CA SER A 77 18.91 12.33 -1.48
C SER A 77 19.99 12.39 -2.57
N GLY A 78 19.65 11.99 -3.79
CA GLY A 78 20.55 12.03 -4.93
C GLY A 78 21.47 10.82 -5.05
N VAL A 79 21.42 9.89 -4.11
CA VAL A 79 22.31 8.72 -4.12
C VAL A 79 21.49 7.47 -4.36
N ALA A 80 21.58 6.93 -5.57
CA ALA A 80 20.88 5.70 -5.94
C ALA A 80 21.74 4.46 -5.71
N ILE A 81 22.96 4.52 -6.18
CA ILE A 81 23.93 3.43 -6.11
C ILE A 81 25.28 4.01 -5.77
N GLU A 82 25.91 3.48 -4.74
CA GLU A 82 27.28 3.78 -4.43
C GLU A 82 28.12 2.56 -4.79
N ASN A 83 29.11 2.78 -5.66
CA ASN A 83 29.98 1.72 -6.10
C ASN A 83 30.95 1.33 -5.00
N THR A 84 31.21 0.03 -4.83
CA THR A 84 32.08 -0.49 -3.77
C THR A 84 33.52 -0.03 -3.89
N ASP A 85 33.97 0.34 -5.08
CA ASP A 85 35.33 0.92 -5.28
C ASP A 85 35.34 2.44 -5.12
N GLY A 86 34.24 3.04 -4.73
CA GLY A 86 34.17 4.43 -4.31
C GLY A 86 34.40 5.48 -5.38
N TYR A 87 34.47 5.08 -6.63
CA TYR A 87 34.82 6.00 -7.72
C TYR A 87 33.63 6.58 -8.47
N SER A 88 32.48 5.99 -8.36
CA SER A 88 31.32 6.52 -9.05
C SER A 88 30.10 6.42 -8.17
N VAL A 89 29.36 7.51 -8.15
CA VAL A 89 28.05 7.59 -7.50
C VAL A 89 27.05 7.81 -8.61
N SER A 90 26.10 6.89 -8.72
CA SER A 90 25.02 7.02 -9.67
C SER A 90 23.81 7.65 -9.00
N TYR A 91 23.20 8.62 -9.67
CA TYR A 91 22.00 9.32 -9.20
C TYR A 91 20.81 8.82 -9.98
N ILE A 92 19.69 8.64 -9.27
CA ILE A 92 18.43 8.30 -9.94
C ILE A 92 17.93 9.53 -10.70
N SER A 93 17.65 9.36 -11.98
CA SER A 93 17.13 10.43 -12.83
C SER A 93 15.68 10.72 -12.50
N SER A 94 15.18 11.89 -12.96
CA SER A 94 13.77 12.24 -12.83
C SER A 94 12.85 11.19 -13.47
N ASN A 95 13.26 10.61 -14.59
CA ASN A 95 12.50 9.54 -15.24
C ASN A 95 12.41 8.29 -14.39
N GLN A 96 13.50 7.91 -13.72
CA GLN A 96 13.51 6.75 -12.82
C GLN A 96 12.62 6.97 -11.61
N ILE A 97 12.61 8.19 -11.07
CA ILE A 97 11.71 8.55 -9.97
C ILE A 97 10.25 8.44 -10.41
N SER A 98 9.92 8.95 -11.59
CA SER A 98 8.57 8.85 -12.16
C SER A 98 8.16 7.40 -12.35
N GLN A 99 9.07 6.56 -12.85
CA GLN A 99 8.81 5.13 -13.02
C GLN A 99 8.55 4.41 -11.69
N LEU A 100 9.27 4.80 -10.64
CA LEU A 100 9.02 4.25 -9.30
C LEU A 100 7.62 4.60 -8.82
N ILE A 101 7.19 5.84 -9.01
CA ILE A 101 5.87 6.30 -8.59
C ILE A 101 4.77 5.58 -9.36
N GLU A 102 4.91 5.48 -10.68
CA GLU A 102 3.95 4.77 -11.54
C GLU A 102 3.89 3.27 -11.20
N GLY A 103 5.05 2.65 -11.02
CA GLY A 103 5.14 1.25 -10.65
C GLY A 103 4.49 0.94 -9.31
N LYS A 104 4.60 1.86 -8.36
CA LYS A 104 3.94 1.74 -7.07
C LYS A 104 2.43 1.57 -7.22
N ILE A 105 1.81 2.44 -8.00
CA ILE A 105 0.36 2.41 -8.21
C ILE A 105 -0.06 1.10 -8.88
N ASP A 106 0.65 0.68 -9.92
CA ASP A 106 0.33 -0.54 -10.65
C ASP A 106 0.44 -1.78 -9.75
N VAL A 107 1.49 -1.88 -8.95
CA VAL A 107 1.67 -3.01 -8.03
C VAL A 107 0.57 -3.04 -6.98
N LEU A 108 0.22 -1.89 -6.41
CA LEU A 108 -0.84 -1.83 -5.41
C LEU A 108 -2.20 -2.23 -5.99
N GLN A 109 -2.51 -1.79 -7.20
CA GLN A 109 -3.76 -2.17 -7.87
C GLN A 109 -3.81 -3.65 -8.19
N ASP A 110 -2.69 -4.24 -8.61
CA ASP A 110 -2.59 -5.69 -8.85
C ASP A 110 -2.81 -6.48 -7.55
N LEU A 111 -2.26 -6.01 -6.43
CA LEU A 111 -2.49 -6.63 -5.13
C LEU A 111 -3.98 -6.60 -4.76
N VAL A 112 -4.64 -5.47 -4.95
CA VAL A 112 -6.08 -5.36 -4.68
C VAL A 112 -6.85 -6.38 -5.51
N SER A 113 -6.57 -6.48 -6.79
CA SER A 113 -7.26 -7.42 -7.68
C SER A 113 -7.02 -8.87 -7.26
N THR A 114 -5.78 -9.21 -6.90
CA THR A 114 -5.42 -10.57 -6.51
C THR A 114 -6.08 -10.99 -5.19
N TYR A 115 -6.05 -10.12 -4.19
CA TYR A 115 -6.54 -10.47 -2.85
C TYR A 115 -8.05 -10.44 -2.77
N LEU A 116 -8.70 -9.57 -3.52
CA LEU A 116 -10.15 -9.38 -3.44
C LEU A 116 -10.93 -10.14 -4.50
N PHE A 117 -10.26 -10.86 -5.37
CA PHE A 117 -10.92 -11.71 -6.36
C PHE A 117 -11.81 -12.72 -5.64
N GLY A 118 -13.09 -12.71 -5.98
CA GLY A 118 -14.06 -13.65 -5.39
C GLY A 118 -14.57 -13.29 -4.01
N VAL A 119 -14.08 -12.20 -3.40
CA VAL A 119 -14.59 -11.76 -2.10
C VAL A 119 -15.98 -11.13 -2.26
N ILE A 120 -16.92 -11.56 -1.44
CA ILE A 120 -18.31 -11.10 -1.50
C ILE A 120 -18.69 -10.47 -0.15
N VAL A 121 -19.29 -9.30 -0.20
CA VAL A 121 -19.83 -8.60 0.96
C VAL A 121 -21.24 -8.12 0.61
N ASN A 122 -22.20 -8.33 1.50
CA ASN A 122 -23.61 -7.95 1.27
C ASN A 122 -24.16 -8.48 -0.06
N ASN A 123 -23.81 -9.73 -0.40
CA ASN A 123 -24.22 -10.41 -1.65
C ASN A 123 -23.69 -9.77 -2.94
N GLU A 124 -22.66 -8.94 -2.84
CA GLU A 124 -22.00 -8.34 -4.00
C GLU A 124 -20.50 -8.64 -3.98
N HIS A 125 -19.93 -8.81 -5.15
CA HIS A 125 -18.48 -8.83 -5.28
C HIS A 125 -17.93 -7.47 -4.84
N VAL A 126 -16.95 -7.46 -3.95
CA VAL A 126 -16.38 -6.20 -3.46
C VAL A 126 -15.57 -5.50 -4.54
N LEU A 127 -14.93 -6.28 -5.42
CA LEU A 127 -14.10 -5.72 -6.49
C LEU A 127 -14.99 -5.22 -7.62
N TYR A 128 -14.88 -3.94 -7.95
CA TYR A 128 -15.59 -3.34 -9.06
C TYR A 128 -14.88 -3.68 -10.36
N LEU A 129 -15.58 -4.29 -11.29
CA LEU A 129 -15.02 -4.78 -12.55
C LEU A 129 -15.18 -3.80 -13.71
N GLY A 130 -15.75 -2.64 -13.49
CA GLY A 130 -15.81 -1.58 -14.49
C GLY A 130 -16.79 -1.81 -15.64
N VAL A 131 -17.79 -2.60 -15.43
CA VAL A 131 -18.73 -2.96 -16.51
C VAL A 131 -19.98 -2.12 -16.42
#